data_e1e04a569014bae911cd3cf347ec4ab2
#
_entry.id   e1e04a569014bae911cd3cf347ec4ab2
#
_cell.length_a   1.000
_cell.length_b   1.000
_cell.length_c   1.000
_cell.angle_alpha   90.00
_cell.angle_beta   90.00
_cell.angle_gamma   90.00
#
_symmetry.space_group_name_H-M   'P 1'
#
loop_
_entity.id
_entity.type
_entity.pdbx_description
1 polymer ?
#
loop_
_entity_poly.entity_id
_entity_poly.type
_entity_poly.pdbx_seq_one_letter_code
_entity_poly.pdbx_strand_id
1 'polypeptide(L)'
;MIEKKDLVFPDLIYLNDFAGNFQDYFNAVYTVFKNDFIKSQPKYEGLKVSAQKHPEVDGIHRTFYHITHEGEDESDRQPDFRRMERIRFPKFVIENNTNDEILVWENTRGKDTRILLFSNTEGYIVILTKRQGYYLFWTAYLVTQQHRKNKLIQEYETYIKAKTA
;
A
#
# COMPACT_ATOMS: atom_id res chain seq x y z
N MET A 1 -2.03 32.05 9.58
CA MET A 1 -1.55 30.71 9.97
C MET A 1 -2.42 29.67 9.29
N ILE A 2 -1.84 28.84 8.46
CA ILE A 2 -2.58 27.78 7.81
C ILE A 2 -2.66 26.62 8.81
N GLU A 3 -3.88 26.30 9.26
CA GLU A 3 -4.08 25.13 10.09
C GLU A 3 -3.71 23.88 9.27
N LYS A 4 -2.78 23.07 9.79
CA LYS A 4 -2.53 21.75 9.22
C LYS A 4 -3.76 20.89 9.45
N LYS A 5 -4.44 20.51 8.37
CA LYS A 5 -5.50 19.53 8.48
C LYS A 5 -4.88 18.17 8.75
N ASP A 6 -5.26 17.55 9.84
CA ASP A 6 -4.90 16.16 10.11
C ASP A 6 -5.41 15.28 8.98
N LEU A 7 -4.56 14.33 8.56
CA LEU A 7 -4.92 13.38 7.53
C LEU A 7 -5.88 12.35 8.11
N VAL A 8 -7.10 12.28 7.56
CA VAL A 8 -8.12 11.33 8.01
C VAL A 8 -8.16 10.16 7.04
N PHE A 9 -7.74 9.01 7.51
CA PHE A 9 -7.75 7.77 6.71
C PHE A 9 -9.18 7.27 6.52
N PRO A 10 -9.44 6.57 5.39
CA PRO A 10 -10.77 6.02 5.13
C PRO A 10 -11.10 4.90 6.12
N ASP A 11 -12.41 4.63 6.28
CA ASP A 11 -12.89 3.62 7.19
C ASP A 11 -12.39 2.22 6.80
N LEU A 12 -12.16 1.39 7.82
CA LEU A 12 -11.84 -0.02 7.62
C LEU A 12 -13.09 -0.79 7.23
N ILE A 13 -12.89 -1.87 6.47
CA ILE A 13 -13.96 -2.78 6.09
C ILE A 13 -13.80 -4.07 6.88
N TYR A 14 -14.76 -4.38 7.73
CA TYR A 14 -14.67 -5.51 8.66
C TYR A 14 -15.51 -6.70 8.20
N LEU A 15 -15.05 -7.89 8.53
CA LEU A 15 -15.80 -9.13 8.29
C LEU A 15 -17.20 -9.07 8.94
N ASN A 16 -17.30 -8.45 10.12
CA ASN A 16 -18.57 -8.32 10.81
C ASN A 16 -19.59 -7.45 10.07
N ASP A 17 -19.14 -6.56 9.18
CA ASP A 17 -20.03 -5.76 8.32
C ASP A 17 -20.81 -6.66 7.35
N PHE A 18 -20.36 -7.89 7.16
CA PHE A 18 -20.96 -8.90 6.27
C PHE A 18 -21.50 -10.10 7.06
N ALA A 19 -21.88 -9.89 8.32
CA ALA A 19 -22.42 -10.93 9.21
C ALA A 19 -21.51 -12.17 9.33
N GLY A 20 -20.18 -11.95 9.22
CA GLY A 20 -19.19 -13.03 9.30
C GLY A 20 -19.08 -13.88 8.05
N ASN A 21 -19.77 -13.54 6.97
CA ASN A 21 -19.69 -14.28 5.71
C ASN A 21 -18.41 -13.88 4.97
N PHE A 22 -17.41 -14.78 4.97
CA PHE A 22 -16.11 -14.50 4.39
C PHE A 22 -16.18 -14.24 2.89
N GLN A 23 -16.99 -15.01 2.14
CA GLN A 23 -17.06 -14.86 0.69
C GLN A 23 -17.62 -13.49 0.30
N ASP A 24 -18.68 -13.04 0.97
CA ASP A 24 -19.25 -11.71 0.74
C ASP A 24 -18.25 -10.61 1.10
N TYR A 25 -17.55 -10.76 2.23
CA TYR A 25 -16.49 -9.86 2.66
C TYR A 25 -15.37 -9.78 1.63
N PHE A 26 -14.86 -10.94 1.23
CA PHE A 26 -13.77 -11.02 0.25
C PHE A 26 -14.17 -10.35 -1.07
N ASN A 27 -15.37 -10.59 -1.55
CA ASN A 27 -15.88 -9.99 -2.78
C ASN A 27 -15.98 -8.47 -2.67
N ALA A 28 -16.43 -7.96 -1.52
CA ALA A 28 -16.51 -6.51 -1.28
C ALA A 28 -15.12 -5.88 -1.26
N VAL A 29 -14.16 -6.50 -0.58
CA VAL A 29 -12.77 -6.02 -0.52
C VAL A 29 -12.15 -6.03 -1.93
N TYR A 30 -12.38 -7.09 -2.70
CA TYR A 30 -11.87 -7.18 -4.08
C TYR A 30 -12.51 -6.11 -4.99
N THR A 31 -13.79 -5.82 -4.79
CA THR A 31 -14.48 -4.78 -5.56
C THR A 31 -13.84 -3.40 -5.32
N VAL A 32 -13.49 -3.09 -4.08
CA VAL A 32 -12.77 -1.84 -3.76
C VAL A 32 -11.44 -1.80 -4.51
N PHE A 33 -10.66 -2.86 -4.44
CA PHE A 33 -9.38 -2.94 -5.15
C PHE A 33 -9.55 -2.73 -6.66
N LYS A 34 -10.55 -3.38 -7.27
CA LYS A 34 -10.81 -3.24 -8.69
C LYS A 34 -11.19 -1.80 -9.07
N ASN A 35 -12.00 -1.14 -8.24
CA ASN A 35 -12.34 0.25 -8.46
C ASN A 35 -11.12 1.16 -8.35
N ASP A 36 -10.25 0.91 -7.39
CA ASP A 36 -9.10 1.75 -7.08
C ASP A 36 -7.93 1.60 -8.06
N PHE A 37 -7.71 0.38 -8.60
CA PHE A 37 -6.51 0.08 -9.39
C PHE A 37 -6.77 -0.50 -10.78
N ILE A 38 -7.97 -0.92 -11.09
CA ILE A 38 -8.31 -1.49 -12.41
C ILE A 38 -9.21 -0.56 -13.20
N LYS A 39 -10.37 -0.18 -12.63
CA LYS A 39 -11.31 0.74 -13.30
C LYS A 39 -10.81 2.17 -13.34
N SER A 40 -10.04 2.56 -12.36
CA SER A 40 -9.30 3.81 -12.30
C SER A 40 -7.89 3.49 -11.82
N GLN A 41 -6.99 4.45 -11.87
CA GLN A 41 -5.63 4.26 -11.38
C GLN A 41 -5.19 5.55 -10.70
N PRO A 42 -4.68 5.47 -9.44
CA PRO A 42 -4.12 6.65 -8.82
C PRO A 42 -2.86 7.09 -9.58
N LYS A 43 -2.45 8.32 -9.35
CA LYS A 43 -1.23 8.86 -9.95
C LYS A 43 -0.22 9.18 -8.86
N TYR A 44 1.03 8.96 -9.18
CA TYR A 44 2.17 9.40 -8.39
C TYR A 44 3.14 10.13 -9.31
N GLU A 45 3.51 11.35 -8.94
CA GLU A 45 4.41 12.20 -9.76
C GLU A 45 3.92 12.31 -11.22
N GLY A 46 2.61 12.42 -11.40
CA GLY A 46 1.98 12.58 -12.71
C GLY A 46 1.86 11.32 -13.54
N LEU A 47 2.35 10.18 -13.06
CA LEU A 47 2.29 8.91 -13.77
C LEU A 47 1.32 7.96 -13.09
N LYS A 48 0.70 7.09 -13.88
CA LYS A 48 -0.24 6.09 -13.36
C LYS A 48 0.46 5.07 -12.48
N VAL A 49 -0.24 4.68 -11.40
CA VAL A 49 0.15 3.55 -10.56
C VAL A 49 -0.70 2.36 -10.95
N SER A 50 -0.07 1.34 -11.49
CA SER A 50 -0.73 0.15 -12.02
C SER A 50 -0.48 -1.05 -11.11
N ALA A 51 -1.49 -1.91 -10.97
CA ALA A 51 -1.35 -3.18 -10.27
C ALA A 51 -1.05 -4.30 -11.26
N GLN A 52 -0.40 -5.37 -10.80
CA GLN A 52 -0.02 -6.51 -11.62
C GLN A 52 -1.11 -7.58 -11.59
N LYS A 53 -1.65 -7.90 -12.78
CA LYS A 53 -2.69 -8.90 -12.91
C LYS A 53 -2.11 -10.32 -12.93
N HIS A 54 -1.11 -10.54 -13.76
CA HIS A 54 -0.55 -11.87 -14.03
C HIS A 54 0.78 -12.10 -13.32
N PRO A 55 1.11 -13.35 -12.95
CA PRO A 55 0.21 -14.51 -12.99
C PRO A 55 -0.90 -14.41 -11.96
N GLU A 56 -2.13 -14.71 -12.36
CA GLU A 56 -3.26 -14.76 -11.43
C GLU A 56 -3.09 -15.92 -10.46
N VAL A 57 -3.59 -15.74 -9.23
CA VAL A 57 -3.60 -16.78 -8.20
C VAL A 57 -5.07 -17.15 -7.95
N ASP A 58 -5.45 -18.37 -8.26
CA ASP A 58 -6.82 -18.86 -8.14
C ASP A 58 -7.86 -17.94 -8.83
N GLY A 59 -7.49 -17.41 -10.00
CA GLY A 59 -8.36 -16.49 -10.74
C GLY A 59 -8.37 -15.07 -10.21
N ILE A 60 -7.52 -14.76 -9.23
CA ILE A 60 -7.48 -13.47 -8.55
C ILE A 60 -6.26 -12.67 -9.05
N HIS A 61 -6.43 -11.37 -9.21
CA HIS A 61 -5.38 -10.43 -9.58
C HIS A 61 -4.18 -10.56 -8.64
N ARG A 62 -2.97 -10.69 -9.19
CA ARG A 62 -1.76 -10.99 -8.41
C ARG A 62 -1.48 -9.97 -7.30
N THR A 63 -1.53 -8.69 -7.61
CA THR A 63 -1.29 -7.65 -6.60
C THR A 63 -2.30 -7.75 -5.46
N PHE A 64 -3.58 -7.95 -5.78
CA PHE A 64 -4.61 -8.08 -4.75
C PHE A 64 -4.34 -9.28 -3.84
N TYR A 65 -4.01 -10.43 -4.43
CA TYR A 65 -3.66 -11.61 -3.64
C TYR A 65 -2.48 -11.30 -2.72
N HIS A 66 -1.44 -10.67 -3.25
CA HIS A 66 -0.22 -10.37 -2.49
C HIS A 66 -0.48 -9.42 -1.31
N ILE A 67 -1.33 -8.41 -1.48
CA ILE A 67 -1.58 -7.41 -0.43
C ILE A 67 -2.65 -7.83 0.58
N THR A 68 -3.38 -8.92 0.32
CA THR A 68 -4.45 -9.42 1.22
C THR A 68 -4.09 -10.73 1.90
N HIS A 69 -2.99 -11.35 1.52
CA HIS A 69 -2.53 -12.62 2.07
C HIS A 69 -1.10 -12.48 2.59
N GLU A 70 -0.75 -13.34 3.55
CA GLU A 70 0.59 -13.37 4.13
C GLU A 70 1.17 -14.79 4.10
N GLY A 71 2.49 -14.90 4.15
CA GLY A 71 3.22 -16.16 4.15
C GLY A 71 4.45 -16.07 3.27
N GLU A 72 5.48 -16.84 3.61
CA GLU A 72 6.74 -16.87 2.85
C GLU A 72 6.60 -17.55 1.50
N ASP A 73 5.78 -18.60 1.42
CA ASP A 73 5.51 -19.32 0.18
C ASP A 73 4.27 -18.74 -0.49
N GLU A 74 4.46 -18.12 -1.67
CA GLU A 74 3.37 -17.50 -2.43
C GLU A 74 2.24 -18.48 -2.77
N SER A 75 2.54 -19.77 -2.91
CA SER A 75 1.53 -20.78 -3.24
C SER A 75 0.66 -21.18 -2.04
N ASP A 76 1.07 -20.84 -0.83
CA ASP A 76 0.41 -21.26 0.42
C ASP A 76 0.21 -20.10 1.40
N ARG A 77 -0.09 -18.92 0.88
CA ARG A 77 -0.38 -17.75 1.71
C ARG A 77 -1.78 -17.84 2.29
N GLN A 78 -1.93 -17.31 3.50
CA GLN A 78 -3.21 -17.27 4.20
C GLN A 78 -3.80 -15.87 4.18
N PRO A 79 -5.14 -15.72 4.14
CA PRO A 79 -5.77 -14.41 4.24
C PRO A 79 -5.34 -13.67 5.49
N ASP A 80 -5.04 -12.38 5.31
CA ASP A 80 -4.68 -11.48 6.40
C ASP A 80 -5.78 -10.43 6.56
N PHE A 81 -6.55 -10.55 7.64
CA PHE A 81 -7.70 -9.66 7.86
C PHE A 81 -7.30 -8.22 8.07
N ARG A 82 -6.16 -7.96 8.71
CA ARG A 82 -5.68 -6.58 8.91
C ARG A 82 -5.39 -5.90 7.58
N ARG A 83 -4.82 -6.64 6.63
CA ARG A 83 -4.57 -6.13 5.27
C ARG A 83 -5.87 -5.91 4.51
N MET A 84 -6.80 -6.86 4.62
CA MET A 84 -8.12 -6.75 3.97
C MET A 84 -8.91 -5.55 4.50
N GLU A 85 -8.91 -5.38 5.82
CA GLU A 85 -9.60 -4.27 6.47
C GLU A 85 -9.14 -2.91 5.92
N ARG A 86 -7.88 -2.80 5.51
CA ARG A 86 -7.24 -1.58 5.05
C ARG A 86 -7.14 -1.48 3.53
N ILE A 87 -8.02 -2.13 2.82
CA ILE A 87 -7.96 -2.17 1.34
C ILE A 87 -8.08 -0.77 0.70
N ARG A 88 -8.71 0.18 1.37
CA ARG A 88 -8.82 1.56 0.88
C ARG A 88 -7.56 2.39 1.12
N PHE A 89 -6.64 1.90 1.94
CA PHE A 89 -5.46 2.66 2.35
C PHE A 89 -4.44 2.87 1.23
N PRO A 90 -4.12 1.89 0.37
CA PRO A 90 -3.09 2.09 -0.66
C PRO A 90 -3.36 3.29 -1.57
N LYS A 91 -4.55 3.37 -2.15
CA LYS A 91 -4.92 4.52 -3.01
C LYS A 91 -4.87 5.83 -2.23
N PHE A 92 -5.40 5.83 -1.01
CA PHE A 92 -5.43 7.01 -0.14
C PHE A 92 -4.02 7.53 0.13
N VAL A 93 -3.09 6.65 0.49
CA VAL A 93 -1.70 7.01 0.77
C VAL A 93 -1.02 7.55 -0.49
N ILE A 94 -1.20 6.89 -1.63
CA ILE A 94 -0.62 7.34 -2.91
C ILE A 94 -1.12 8.75 -3.25
N GLU A 95 -2.42 8.99 -3.15
CA GLU A 95 -3.02 10.28 -3.50
C GLU A 95 -2.70 11.39 -2.51
N ASN A 96 -2.31 11.05 -1.29
CA ASN A 96 -1.95 12.00 -0.23
C ASN A 96 -0.43 12.05 0.01
N ASN A 97 0.38 11.70 -0.97
CA ASN A 97 1.83 11.59 -0.83
C ASN A 97 2.51 12.92 -0.50
N THR A 98 1.88 14.05 -0.78
CA THR A 98 2.43 15.38 -0.47
C THR A 98 2.08 15.87 0.93
N ASN A 99 1.23 15.15 1.66
CA ASN A 99 0.90 15.49 3.04
C ASN A 99 2.08 15.17 3.97
N ASP A 100 2.36 16.05 4.92
CA ASP A 100 3.49 15.90 5.84
C ASP A 100 3.47 14.60 6.67
N GLU A 101 2.30 14.02 6.89
CA GLU A 101 2.18 12.76 7.62
C GLU A 101 2.66 11.54 6.82
N ILE A 102 2.78 11.67 5.49
CA ILE A 102 3.28 10.60 4.64
C ILE A 102 4.75 10.86 4.34
N LEU A 103 5.62 10.00 4.87
CA LEU A 103 7.04 10.02 4.56
C LEU A 103 7.27 9.32 3.23
N VAL A 104 7.95 9.98 2.31
CA VAL A 104 8.20 9.44 0.96
C VAL A 104 9.68 9.45 0.68
N TRP A 105 10.23 8.31 0.30
CA TRP A 105 11.63 8.20 -0.07
C TRP A 105 11.84 7.07 -1.08
N GLU A 106 13.04 7.02 -1.63
CA GLU A 106 13.42 5.98 -2.57
C GLU A 106 14.50 5.10 -1.98
N ASN A 107 14.49 3.82 -2.36
CA ASN A 107 15.63 2.93 -2.18
C ASN A 107 15.75 2.01 -3.39
N THR A 108 16.82 1.23 -3.43
CA THR A 108 17.04 0.26 -4.50
C THR A 108 17.03 -1.15 -3.91
N ARG A 109 16.42 -2.08 -4.65
CA ARG A 109 16.47 -3.50 -4.31
C ARG A 109 16.73 -4.27 -5.61
N GLY A 110 17.92 -4.87 -5.70
CA GLY A 110 18.36 -5.45 -6.95
C GLY A 110 18.49 -4.38 -8.04
N LYS A 111 17.78 -4.55 -9.14
CA LYS A 111 17.73 -3.57 -10.24
C LYS A 111 16.60 -2.56 -10.10
N ASP A 112 15.73 -2.74 -9.11
CA ASP A 112 14.52 -1.94 -8.99
C ASP A 112 14.74 -0.71 -8.12
N THR A 113 14.25 0.44 -8.59
CA THR A 113 14.07 1.63 -7.77
C THR A 113 12.68 1.57 -7.17
N ARG A 114 12.62 1.60 -5.84
CA ARG A 114 11.36 1.53 -5.10
C ARG A 114 11.03 2.88 -4.48
N ILE A 115 9.75 3.20 -4.48
CA ILE A 115 9.20 4.37 -3.78
C ILE A 115 8.48 3.85 -2.54
N LEU A 116 8.87 4.34 -1.38
CA LEU A 116 8.24 3.97 -0.12
C LEU A 116 7.42 5.14 0.38
N LEU A 117 6.15 4.87 0.72
CA LEU A 117 5.23 5.86 1.27
C LEU A 117 4.74 5.32 2.60
N PHE A 118 5.10 5.98 3.69
CA PHE A 118 4.88 5.46 5.03
C PHE A 118 4.15 6.47 5.91
N SER A 119 3.03 6.04 6.50
CA SER A 119 2.34 6.77 7.55
C SER A 119 2.78 6.23 8.89
N ASN A 120 3.55 7.01 9.65
CA ASN A 120 3.96 6.60 11.00
C ASN A 120 2.78 6.55 11.95
N THR A 121 1.80 7.46 11.79
CA THR A 121 0.61 7.51 12.64
C THR A 121 -0.20 6.23 12.54
N GLU A 122 -0.45 5.74 11.32
CA GLU A 122 -1.21 4.51 11.08
C GLU A 122 -0.33 3.26 11.07
N GLY A 123 0.99 3.43 10.97
CA GLY A 123 1.90 2.30 10.83
C GLY A 123 1.72 1.56 9.51
N TYR A 124 1.39 2.27 8.44
CA TYR A 124 1.04 1.66 7.16
C TYR A 124 1.99 2.10 6.06
N ILE A 125 2.48 1.14 5.29
CA ILE A 125 3.42 1.40 4.21
C ILE A 125 2.87 0.93 2.87
N VAL A 126 3.10 1.75 1.83
CA VAL A 126 2.86 1.40 0.44
C VAL A 126 4.20 1.44 -0.29
N ILE A 127 4.49 0.43 -1.07
CA ILE A 127 5.72 0.35 -1.85
C ILE A 127 5.38 0.25 -3.33
N LEU A 128 5.92 1.19 -4.10
CA LEU A 128 5.82 1.21 -5.55
C LEU A 128 7.18 0.86 -6.14
N THR A 129 7.19 0.30 -7.33
CA THR A 129 8.40 0.07 -8.11
C THR A 129 8.35 0.92 -9.37
N LYS A 130 9.42 1.64 -9.64
CA LYS A 130 9.52 2.48 -10.83
C LYS A 130 9.61 1.62 -12.08
N ARG A 131 8.79 1.96 -13.08
CA ARG A 131 8.81 1.32 -14.38
C ARG A 131 8.93 2.40 -15.47
N GLN A 132 9.08 2.00 -16.69
CA GLN A 132 9.15 2.95 -17.80
C GLN A 132 7.75 3.50 -18.09
N GLY A 133 7.55 4.78 -17.77
CA GLY A 133 6.30 5.48 -18.03
C GLY A 133 5.18 5.27 -17.00
N TYR A 134 5.44 4.49 -15.95
CA TYR A 134 4.44 4.27 -14.89
C TYR A 134 5.14 3.75 -13.62
N TYR A 135 4.34 3.63 -12.53
CA TYR A 135 4.77 2.99 -11.29
C TYR A 135 3.96 1.71 -11.09
N LEU A 136 4.63 0.66 -10.67
CA LEU A 136 3.97 -0.60 -10.32
C LEU A 136 3.65 -0.60 -8.83
N PHE A 137 2.38 -0.85 -8.47
CA PHE A 137 2.01 -1.09 -7.08
C PHE A 137 2.54 -2.47 -6.67
N TRP A 138 3.60 -2.48 -5.87
CA TRP A 138 4.27 -3.72 -5.50
C TRP A 138 3.61 -4.37 -4.29
N THR A 139 3.50 -3.64 -3.16
CA THR A 139 2.91 -4.18 -1.94
C THR A 139 2.46 -3.06 -1.01
N ALA A 140 1.63 -3.43 -0.02
CA ALA A 140 1.23 -2.54 1.07
C ALA A 140 0.90 -3.40 2.28
N TYR A 141 1.28 -2.94 3.48
CA TYR A 141 1.01 -3.70 4.69
C TYR A 141 1.15 -2.83 5.94
N LEU A 142 0.63 -3.37 7.04
CA LEU A 142 0.72 -2.74 8.36
C LEU A 142 2.06 -3.10 9.01
N VAL A 143 2.76 -2.10 9.50
CA VAL A 143 4.01 -2.27 10.24
C VAL A 143 3.67 -2.16 11.73
N THR A 144 3.74 -3.28 12.45
CA THR A 144 3.29 -3.34 13.84
C THR A 144 4.43 -3.27 14.85
N GLN A 145 5.65 -3.65 14.44
CA GLN A 145 6.81 -3.69 15.33
C GLN A 145 7.51 -2.34 15.37
N GLN A 146 7.72 -1.82 16.59
CA GLN A 146 8.31 -0.50 16.77
C GLN A 146 9.73 -0.41 16.18
N HIS A 147 10.53 -1.47 16.30
CA HIS A 147 11.89 -1.46 15.75
C HIS A 147 11.89 -1.36 14.21
N ARG A 148 10.89 -1.94 13.55
CA ARG A 148 10.75 -1.82 12.09
C ARG A 148 10.32 -0.41 11.69
N LYS A 149 9.40 0.19 12.44
CA LYS A 149 9.01 1.59 12.24
C LYS A 149 10.22 2.51 12.38
N ASN A 150 11.02 2.29 13.40
CA ASN A 150 12.24 3.08 13.65
C ASN A 150 13.25 2.96 12.50
N LYS A 151 13.42 1.74 11.96
CA LYS A 151 14.31 1.52 10.81
C LYS A 151 13.82 2.25 9.57
N LEU A 152 12.52 2.23 9.32
CA LEU A 152 11.94 2.95 8.17
C LEU A 152 12.13 4.46 8.31
N ILE A 153 11.89 5.02 9.49
CA ILE A 153 12.08 6.43 9.75
C ILE A 153 13.56 6.82 9.59
N GLN A 154 14.46 5.98 10.08
CA GLN A 154 15.90 6.21 9.95
C GLN A 154 16.34 6.18 8.49
N GLU A 155 15.84 5.25 7.69
CA GLU A 155 16.11 5.19 6.26
C GLU A 155 15.61 6.44 5.56
N TYR A 156 14.41 6.90 5.89
CA TYR A 156 13.87 8.15 5.38
C TYR A 156 14.76 9.35 5.72
N GLU A 157 15.16 9.48 6.98
CA GLU A 157 15.99 10.60 7.43
C GLU A 157 17.36 10.61 6.72
N THR A 158 17.95 9.44 6.53
CA THR A 158 19.21 9.30 5.79
C THR A 158 19.05 9.75 4.33
N TYR A 159 17.95 9.36 3.71
CA TYR A 159 17.63 9.75 2.34
C TYR A 159 17.48 11.27 2.20
N ILE A 160 16.73 11.88 3.12
CA ILE A 160 16.52 13.34 3.11
C ILE A 160 17.83 14.09 3.31
N LYS A 161 18.69 13.64 4.23
CA LYS A 161 20.01 14.25 4.47
C LYS A 161 20.89 14.18 3.21
N ALA A 162 20.87 13.05 2.51
CA ALA A 162 21.66 12.89 1.28
C ALA A 162 21.19 13.84 0.18
N LYS A 163 19.87 14.12 0.11
CA LYS A 163 19.31 15.04 -0.87
C LYS A 163 19.59 16.50 -0.57
N THR A 164 19.74 16.86 0.70
CA THR A 164 19.93 18.24 1.12
C THR A 164 21.40 18.62 1.31
N ALA A 165 22.28 17.65 1.18
CA ALA A 165 23.73 17.87 1.30
C ALA A 165 24.31 18.50 0.03
#